data_393334d8db05458ef074e1354ebc7bf0
#
_entry.id   393334d8db05458ef074e1354ebc7bf0
#
_cell.length_a   1.000
_cell.length_b   1.000
_cell.length_c   1.000
_cell.angle_alpha   90.00
_cell.angle_beta   90.00
_cell.angle_gamma   90.00
#
_symmetry.space_group_name_H-M   'P 1'
#
loop_
_entity.id
_entity.type
_entity.pdbx_description
1 polymer ?
#
loop_
_entity_poly.entity_id
_entity_poly.type
_entity_poly.pdbx_seq_one_letter_code
_entity_poly.pdbx_strand_id
1 'polypeptide(L)'
;MDEAVLLKEENRAKNNVPYKNMLKKIANIFIPIIPAFIACGLVVAVYESSYVFFPGFQDTDFGKIMSALAYSVFTILPIIVGYNTSKEFGGSPIIGAVLASILNSSSLAGVQLFHVSITPGRGGVISVLIIAYVAVLLEKQLQKVIPDFLDMFLRPLITVCVMTFVGLMVFQPIGGFISETIGAFVSFIIYKVPVLAGLASAIYLPLVMTGMHHGLIAVNTQLIADFGVTYLLPVTCMAGAGQVGAAFYVYLKTKNQRLKKTIKNALPVGMLGIGEPLMWGCTIPLGKPFIASCIGGGIGGSIMAVMKVAAKVPELSGIPLAFITTRFPLYFVGLFASYAAGFIVCRLMGFTDPED
;
A
#
# COMPACT_ATOMS: atom_id res chain seq x y z
N MET A 1 -7.58 -35.72 7.77
CA MET A 1 -7.16 -34.30 7.85
C MET A 1 -6.27 -34.09 6.63
N ASP A 2 -6.68 -33.22 5.70
CA ASP A 2 -6.08 -33.11 4.36
C ASP A 2 -4.57 -32.83 4.42
N GLU A 3 -3.79 -33.58 3.65
CA GLU A 3 -2.36 -33.41 3.46
C GLU A 3 -1.97 -31.96 3.11
N ALA A 4 -2.87 -31.26 2.41
CA ALA A 4 -2.78 -29.83 2.12
C ALA A 4 -2.85 -28.94 3.37
N VAL A 5 -3.57 -29.36 4.42
CA VAL A 5 -3.66 -28.61 5.69
C VAL A 5 -2.37 -28.81 6.49
N LEU A 6 -1.84 -30.01 6.51
CA LEU A 6 -0.58 -30.34 7.19
C LEU A 6 0.60 -29.62 6.53
N LEU A 7 0.69 -29.61 5.20
CA LEU A 7 1.70 -28.84 4.45
C LEU A 7 1.58 -27.33 4.68
N LYS A 8 0.37 -26.82 4.84
CA LYS A 8 0.10 -25.41 5.15
C LYS A 8 0.56 -25.06 6.58
N GLU A 9 0.35 -25.96 7.54
CA GLU A 9 0.79 -25.79 8.93
C GLU A 9 2.31 -25.94 9.07
N GLU A 10 2.95 -26.90 8.41
CA GLU A 10 4.40 -27.03 8.36
C GLU A 10 5.09 -25.83 7.73
N ASN A 11 4.56 -25.32 6.60
CA ASN A 11 5.06 -24.11 5.97
C ASN A 11 4.83 -22.86 6.85
N ARG A 12 3.76 -22.85 7.66
CA ARG A 12 3.47 -21.79 8.62
C ARG A 12 4.45 -21.82 9.81
N ALA A 13 4.83 -22.98 10.30
CA ALA A 13 5.82 -23.15 11.37
C ALA A 13 7.24 -22.79 10.92
N LYS A 14 7.66 -23.21 9.71
CA LYS A 14 8.96 -22.86 9.11
C LYS A 14 9.12 -21.37 8.77
N ASN A 15 8.00 -20.64 8.66
CA ASN A 15 7.98 -19.21 8.30
C ASN A 15 7.87 -18.25 9.49
N ASN A 16 8.02 -18.72 10.72
CA ASN A 16 7.85 -17.92 11.94
C ASN A 16 9.12 -17.09 12.27
N VAL A 17 9.49 -16.17 11.39
CA VAL A 17 10.64 -15.28 11.57
C VAL A 17 10.13 -13.94 12.13
N PRO A 18 10.74 -13.38 13.19
CA PRO A 18 10.25 -12.18 13.89
C PRO A 18 9.92 -11.00 12.97
N TYR A 19 10.74 -10.73 11.96
CA TYR A 19 10.50 -9.63 11.02
C TYR A 19 9.26 -9.86 10.13
N LYS A 20 8.96 -11.13 9.75
CA LYS A 20 7.74 -11.45 8.98
C LYS A 20 6.47 -11.21 9.80
N ASN A 21 6.52 -11.51 11.10
CA ASN A 21 5.39 -11.24 11.99
C ASN A 21 5.16 -9.74 12.15
N MET A 22 6.23 -8.93 12.21
CA MET A 22 6.10 -7.48 12.27
C MET A 22 5.51 -6.90 10.97
N LEU A 23 5.99 -7.33 9.81
CA LEU A 23 5.44 -6.91 8.52
C LEU A 23 3.97 -7.32 8.35
N LYS A 24 3.60 -8.52 8.82
CA LYS A 24 2.21 -8.97 8.84
C LYS A 24 1.33 -8.09 9.74
N LYS A 25 1.82 -7.66 10.91
CA LYS A 25 1.10 -6.72 11.77
C LYS A 25 0.92 -5.37 11.10
N ILE A 26 1.96 -4.85 10.43
CA ILE A 26 1.83 -3.62 9.64
C ILE A 26 0.76 -3.80 8.56
N ALA A 27 0.78 -4.91 7.82
CA ALA A 27 -0.26 -5.21 6.84
C ALA A 27 -1.67 -5.22 7.45
N ASN A 28 -1.85 -5.86 8.61
CA ASN A 28 -3.13 -5.92 9.33
C ASN A 28 -3.68 -4.53 9.72
N ILE A 29 -2.81 -3.54 9.92
CA ILE A 29 -3.22 -2.15 10.19
C ILE A 29 -3.89 -1.53 8.97
N PHE A 30 -3.40 -1.83 7.74
CA PHE A 30 -3.88 -1.22 6.50
C PHE A 30 -5.00 -2.01 5.81
N ILE A 31 -5.04 -3.34 5.95
CA ILE A 31 -6.06 -4.18 5.30
C ILE A 31 -7.50 -3.67 5.52
N PRO A 32 -7.92 -3.27 6.74
CA PRO A 32 -9.29 -2.76 6.94
C PRO A 32 -9.59 -1.45 6.20
N ILE A 33 -8.55 -0.71 5.79
CA ILE A 33 -8.67 0.59 5.12
C ILE A 33 -8.79 0.43 3.60
N ILE A 34 -8.35 -0.70 3.04
CA ILE A 34 -8.31 -0.95 1.58
C ILE A 34 -9.66 -0.69 0.90
N PRO A 35 -10.81 -1.18 1.40
CA PRO A 35 -12.08 -0.90 0.72
C PRO A 35 -12.39 0.60 0.61
N ALA A 36 -12.03 1.39 1.63
CA ALA A 36 -12.21 2.83 1.61
C ALA A 36 -11.24 3.51 0.61
N PHE A 37 -9.99 3.05 0.52
CA PHE A 37 -9.06 3.53 -0.51
C PHE A 37 -9.56 3.24 -1.92
N ILE A 38 -10.08 2.06 -2.18
CA ILE A 38 -10.63 1.70 -3.49
C ILE A 38 -11.83 2.59 -3.83
N ALA A 39 -12.77 2.73 -2.90
CA ALA A 39 -13.96 3.56 -3.11
C ALA A 39 -13.60 5.02 -3.36
N CYS A 40 -12.83 5.65 -2.46
CA CYS A 40 -12.41 7.04 -2.63
C CYS A 40 -11.48 7.21 -3.83
N GLY A 41 -10.59 6.26 -4.11
CA GLY A 41 -9.70 6.29 -5.28
C GLY A 41 -10.47 6.30 -6.60
N LEU A 42 -11.54 5.53 -6.72
CA LEU A 42 -12.42 5.57 -7.90
C LEU A 42 -13.12 6.93 -8.02
N VAL A 43 -13.58 7.52 -6.91
CA VAL A 43 -14.15 8.86 -6.91
C VAL A 43 -13.12 9.93 -7.26
N VAL A 44 -11.87 9.81 -6.76
CA VAL A 44 -10.74 10.66 -7.18
C VAL A 44 -10.55 10.59 -8.69
N ALA A 45 -10.58 9.37 -9.27
CA ALA A 45 -10.42 9.20 -10.71
C ALA A 45 -11.51 9.95 -11.51
N VAL A 46 -12.76 9.87 -11.08
CA VAL A 46 -13.88 10.60 -11.70
C VAL A 46 -13.71 12.12 -11.50
N TYR A 47 -13.40 12.56 -10.28
CA TYR A 47 -13.22 13.95 -9.93
C TYR A 47 -12.06 14.61 -10.69
N GLU A 48 -10.90 13.97 -10.75
CA GLU A 48 -9.74 14.47 -11.51
C GLU A 48 -9.99 14.46 -13.02
N SER A 49 -10.72 13.44 -13.53
CA SER A 49 -11.09 13.40 -14.95
C SER A 49 -12.06 14.53 -15.33
N SER A 50 -12.93 14.96 -14.43
CA SER A 50 -13.86 16.06 -14.68
C SER A 50 -13.15 17.39 -14.98
N TYR A 51 -11.94 17.57 -14.46
CA TYR A 51 -11.12 18.75 -14.74
C TYR A 51 -10.77 18.90 -16.24
N VAL A 52 -10.58 17.76 -16.91
CA VAL A 52 -10.24 17.73 -18.35
C VAL A 52 -11.46 17.99 -19.22
N PHE A 53 -12.62 17.41 -18.83
CA PHE A 53 -13.83 17.45 -19.66
C PHE A 53 -14.77 18.63 -19.35
N PHE A 54 -14.74 19.15 -18.13
CA PHE A 54 -15.63 20.19 -17.65
C PHE A 54 -14.84 21.25 -16.85
N PRO A 55 -14.12 22.17 -17.52
CA PRO A 55 -13.42 23.27 -16.86
C PRO A 55 -14.36 24.08 -15.95
N GLY A 56 -13.94 24.28 -14.69
CA GLY A 56 -14.76 24.97 -13.69
C GLY A 56 -15.70 24.05 -12.88
N PHE A 57 -15.81 22.78 -13.18
CA PHE A 57 -16.61 21.83 -12.39
C PHE A 57 -16.22 21.83 -10.90
N GLN A 58 -14.93 21.95 -10.62
CA GLN A 58 -14.40 21.92 -9.25
C GLN A 58 -14.83 23.11 -8.39
N ASP A 59 -15.17 24.24 -9.03
CA ASP A 59 -15.62 25.45 -8.35
C ASP A 59 -17.12 25.39 -8.01
N THR A 60 -17.85 24.46 -8.62
CA THR A 60 -19.27 24.24 -8.33
C THR A 60 -19.45 23.60 -6.95
N ASP A 61 -20.62 23.79 -6.34
CA ASP A 61 -20.96 23.18 -5.06
C ASP A 61 -20.96 21.64 -5.15
N PHE A 62 -21.41 21.09 -6.27
CA PHE A 62 -21.32 19.66 -6.52
C PHE A 62 -19.86 19.18 -6.64
N GLY A 63 -19.01 19.95 -7.33
CA GLY A 63 -17.58 19.67 -7.41
C GLY A 63 -16.90 19.67 -6.04
N LYS A 64 -17.25 20.63 -5.15
CA LYS A 64 -16.76 20.66 -3.75
C LYS A 64 -17.20 19.45 -2.95
N ILE A 65 -18.45 19.00 -3.11
CA ILE A 65 -18.94 17.77 -2.47
C ILE A 65 -18.17 16.56 -2.98
N MET A 66 -17.97 16.45 -4.29
CA MET A 66 -17.19 15.38 -4.91
C MET A 66 -15.73 15.38 -4.43
N SER A 67 -15.12 16.55 -4.26
CA SER A 67 -13.79 16.69 -3.68
C SER A 67 -13.74 16.18 -2.25
N ALA A 68 -14.67 16.59 -1.40
CA ALA A 68 -14.75 16.14 -0.02
C ALA A 68 -14.89 14.59 0.07
N LEU A 69 -15.72 14.02 -0.81
CA LEU A 69 -15.90 12.56 -0.88
C LEU A 69 -14.64 11.85 -1.39
N ALA A 70 -14.02 12.38 -2.45
CA ALA A 70 -12.82 11.83 -3.06
C ALA A 70 -11.64 11.74 -2.07
N TYR A 71 -11.43 12.80 -1.28
CA TYR A 71 -10.26 12.90 -0.40
C TYR A 71 -10.53 12.60 1.07
N SER A 72 -11.77 12.21 1.44
CA SER A 72 -12.18 11.96 2.83
C SER A 72 -11.29 10.95 3.55
N VAL A 73 -11.01 9.79 2.92
CA VAL A 73 -10.19 8.73 3.53
C VAL A 73 -8.77 9.20 3.82
N PHE A 74 -8.19 10.03 2.94
CA PHE A 74 -6.82 10.53 3.09
C PHE A 74 -6.71 11.53 4.23
N THR A 75 -7.75 12.35 4.43
CA THR A 75 -7.81 13.33 5.51
C THR A 75 -7.82 12.67 6.89
N ILE A 76 -8.57 11.56 7.06
CA ILE A 76 -8.70 10.86 8.34
C ILE A 76 -7.70 9.71 8.50
N LEU A 77 -6.87 9.46 7.49
CA LEU A 77 -5.98 8.29 7.46
C LEU A 77 -5.05 8.18 8.68
N PRO A 78 -4.37 9.26 9.14
CA PRO A 78 -3.53 9.16 10.33
C PRO A 78 -4.32 8.68 11.55
N ILE A 79 -5.56 9.15 11.70
CA ILE A 79 -6.44 8.79 12.83
C ILE A 79 -6.81 7.30 12.77
N ILE A 80 -7.20 6.81 11.59
CA ILE A 80 -7.53 5.39 11.39
C ILE A 80 -6.31 4.51 11.60
N VAL A 81 -5.14 4.93 11.12
CA VAL A 81 -3.88 4.19 11.33
C VAL A 81 -3.52 4.14 12.81
N GLY A 82 -3.64 5.25 13.55
CA GLY A 82 -3.41 5.27 15.00
C GLY A 82 -4.34 4.31 15.73
N TYR A 83 -5.64 4.33 15.38
CA TYR A 83 -6.65 3.39 15.89
C TYR A 83 -6.28 1.94 15.64
N ASN A 84 -6.03 1.59 14.38
CA ASN A 84 -5.72 0.23 13.95
C ASN A 84 -4.39 -0.28 14.53
N THR A 85 -3.39 0.59 14.65
CA THR A 85 -2.10 0.24 15.27
C THR A 85 -2.28 -0.14 16.72
N SER A 86 -2.97 0.69 17.51
CA SER A 86 -3.23 0.38 18.92
C SER A 86 -4.04 -0.91 19.06
N LYS A 87 -5.03 -1.14 18.19
CA LYS A 87 -5.84 -2.37 18.16
C LYS A 87 -4.97 -3.60 17.85
N GLU A 88 -4.14 -3.54 16.81
CA GLU A 88 -3.30 -4.66 16.36
C GLU A 88 -2.27 -5.07 17.43
N PHE A 89 -1.75 -4.11 18.17
CA PHE A 89 -0.77 -4.37 19.24
C PHE A 89 -1.39 -4.57 20.63
N GLY A 90 -2.74 -4.57 20.74
CA GLY A 90 -3.48 -4.89 21.96
C GLY A 90 -3.45 -3.79 23.01
N GLY A 91 -3.51 -2.54 22.59
CA GLY A 91 -3.73 -1.35 23.42
C GLY A 91 -5.13 -0.76 23.18
N SER A 92 -5.34 0.47 23.65
CA SER A 92 -6.59 1.22 23.47
C SER A 92 -6.68 1.86 22.08
N PRO A 93 -7.58 1.40 21.16
CA PRO A 93 -7.68 1.94 19.81
C PRO A 93 -8.03 3.45 19.82
N ILE A 94 -8.88 3.87 20.73
CA ILE A 94 -9.31 5.27 20.86
C ILE A 94 -8.13 6.16 21.27
N ILE A 95 -7.26 5.71 22.17
CA ILE A 95 -6.06 6.47 22.57
C ILE A 95 -5.14 6.65 21.36
N GLY A 96 -4.94 5.60 20.55
CA GLY A 96 -4.17 5.72 19.31
C GLY A 96 -4.75 6.73 18.33
N ALA A 97 -6.08 6.76 18.15
CA ALA A 97 -6.77 7.74 17.33
C ALA A 97 -6.63 9.17 17.85
N VAL A 98 -6.77 9.36 19.17
CA VAL A 98 -6.62 10.67 19.83
C VAL A 98 -5.20 11.20 19.68
N LEU A 99 -4.18 10.38 19.92
CA LEU A 99 -2.78 10.76 19.72
C LEU A 99 -2.52 11.17 18.25
N ALA A 100 -2.98 10.38 17.30
CA ALA A 100 -2.84 10.71 15.88
C ALA A 100 -3.53 12.03 15.51
N SER A 101 -4.71 12.29 16.08
CA SER A 101 -5.44 13.56 15.89
C SER A 101 -4.65 14.75 16.46
N ILE A 102 -4.12 14.63 17.68
CA ILE A 102 -3.31 15.68 18.31
C ILE A 102 -2.09 16.01 17.47
N LEU A 103 -1.33 14.98 17.06
CA LEU A 103 -0.08 15.14 16.29
C LEU A 103 -0.28 15.78 14.91
N ASN A 104 -1.48 15.65 14.34
CA ASN A 104 -1.84 16.24 13.05
C ASN A 104 -2.65 17.54 13.18
N SER A 105 -2.88 18.03 14.42
CA SER A 105 -3.69 19.22 14.68
C SER A 105 -3.03 20.48 14.13
N SER A 106 -3.75 21.22 13.29
CA SER A 106 -3.32 22.54 12.78
C SER A 106 -3.04 23.55 13.90
N SER A 107 -3.63 23.35 15.10
CA SER A 107 -3.37 24.19 16.28
C SER A 107 -1.90 24.15 16.75
N LEU A 108 -1.14 23.14 16.32
CA LEU A 108 0.28 23.03 16.65
C LEU A 108 1.17 23.79 15.65
N ALA A 109 0.61 24.37 14.60
CA ALA A 109 1.38 25.13 13.63
C ALA A 109 1.98 26.40 14.27
N GLY A 110 3.29 26.57 14.11
CA GLY A 110 4.02 27.70 14.68
C GLY A 110 4.33 27.59 16.18
N VAL A 111 3.93 26.50 16.84
CA VAL A 111 4.31 26.25 18.24
C VAL A 111 5.78 25.91 18.33
N GLN A 112 6.48 26.53 19.27
CA GLN A 112 7.85 26.19 19.62
C GLN A 112 7.89 25.57 21.02
N LEU A 113 8.43 24.37 21.14
CA LEU A 113 8.61 23.68 22.40
C LEU A 113 10.11 23.44 22.62
N PHE A 114 10.66 23.99 23.71
CA PHE A 114 12.09 23.91 24.03
C PHE A 114 13.02 24.27 22.85
N HIS A 115 12.72 25.36 22.14
CA HIS A 115 13.42 25.83 20.92
C HIS A 115 13.29 24.92 19.68
N VAL A 116 12.44 23.88 19.72
CA VAL A 116 12.13 23.05 18.56
C VAL A 116 10.81 23.51 17.95
N SER A 117 10.82 23.90 16.69
CA SER A 117 9.58 24.21 15.95
C SER A 117 8.81 22.94 15.64
N ILE A 118 7.56 22.90 16.09
CA ILE A 118 6.66 21.77 15.85
C ILE A 118 6.02 21.95 14.48
N THR A 119 6.15 20.92 13.66
CA THR A 119 5.46 20.84 12.36
C THR A 119 4.35 19.80 12.46
N PRO A 120 3.05 20.22 12.43
CA PRO A 120 1.94 19.27 12.46
C PRO A 120 2.07 18.18 11.40
N GLY A 121 1.84 16.95 11.79
CA GLY A 121 1.88 15.82 10.87
C GLY A 121 3.25 15.41 10.35
N ARG A 122 4.35 15.96 10.86
CA ARG A 122 5.71 15.59 10.42
C ARG A 122 5.94 14.08 10.53
N GLY A 123 6.42 13.48 9.43
CA GLY A 123 6.58 12.04 9.28
C GLY A 123 5.26 11.27 9.13
N GLY A 124 4.12 11.97 9.05
CA GLY A 124 2.80 11.46 8.65
C GLY A 124 2.43 10.12 9.27
N VAL A 125 2.04 9.17 8.45
CA VAL A 125 1.63 7.83 8.86
C VAL A 125 2.73 7.06 9.57
N ILE A 126 4.01 7.25 9.20
CA ILE A 126 5.15 6.55 9.83
C ILE A 126 5.30 6.98 11.28
N SER A 127 5.23 8.29 11.54
CA SER A 127 5.25 8.81 12.91
C SER A 127 4.09 8.27 13.74
N VAL A 128 2.88 8.25 13.18
CA VAL A 128 1.69 7.74 13.87
C VAL A 128 1.83 6.26 14.22
N LEU A 129 2.35 5.43 13.30
CA LEU A 129 2.62 4.00 13.56
C LEU A 129 3.55 3.83 14.76
N ILE A 130 4.66 4.57 14.78
CA ILE A 130 5.66 4.49 15.87
C ILE A 130 5.03 4.94 17.19
N ILE A 131 4.39 6.10 17.18
CA ILE A 131 3.83 6.70 18.40
C ILE A 131 2.70 5.85 18.98
N ALA A 132 1.79 5.37 18.15
CA ALA A 132 0.70 4.49 18.60
C ALA A 132 1.24 3.15 19.14
N TYR A 133 2.26 2.58 18.52
CA TYR A 133 2.91 1.37 19.05
C TYR A 133 3.57 1.60 20.40
N VAL A 134 4.32 2.69 20.55
CA VAL A 134 4.98 3.02 21.83
C VAL A 134 3.94 3.37 22.91
N ALA A 135 2.83 4.04 22.54
CA ALA A 135 1.71 4.28 23.45
C ALA A 135 1.14 2.97 24.00
N VAL A 136 0.97 1.95 23.18
CA VAL A 136 0.53 0.61 23.63
C VAL A 136 1.52 0.00 24.63
N LEU A 137 2.83 0.16 24.39
CA LEU A 137 3.83 -0.32 25.35
C LEU A 137 3.74 0.41 26.70
N LEU A 138 3.53 1.71 26.66
CA LEU A 138 3.32 2.52 27.86
C LEU A 138 2.03 2.11 28.60
N GLU A 139 0.91 1.96 27.91
CA GLU A 139 -0.36 1.49 28.49
C GLU A 139 -0.18 0.17 29.23
N LYS A 140 0.53 -0.80 28.61
CA LYS A 140 0.80 -2.12 29.21
C LYS A 140 1.71 -2.05 30.45
N GLN A 141 2.60 -1.08 30.52
CA GLN A 141 3.42 -0.88 31.72
C GLN A 141 2.62 -0.19 32.82
N LEU A 142 1.86 0.84 32.47
CA LEU A 142 1.00 1.56 33.42
C LEU A 142 -0.04 0.64 34.07
N GLN A 143 -0.62 -0.29 33.28
CA GLN A 143 -1.56 -1.29 33.80
C GLN A 143 -1.00 -2.17 34.90
N LYS A 144 0.32 -2.36 34.98
CA LYS A 144 0.97 -3.16 36.03
C LYS A 144 1.22 -2.37 37.31
N VAL A 145 1.19 -1.03 37.24
CA VAL A 145 1.58 -0.15 38.33
C VAL A 145 0.37 0.60 38.91
N ILE A 146 -0.60 0.90 38.06
CA ILE A 146 -1.79 1.66 38.48
C ILE A 146 -2.79 0.70 39.15
N PRO A 147 -3.30 1.01 40.35
CA PRO A 147 -4.37 0.23 40.98
C PRO A 147 -5.65 0.22 40.12
N ASP A 148 -6.39 -0.89 40.12
CA ASP A 148 -7.55 -1.12 39.25
C ASP A 148 -8.62 0.01 39.37
N PHE A 149 -8.85 0.55 40.55
CA PHE A 149 -9.86 1.61 40.77
C PHE A 149 -9.48 2.96 40.13
N LEU A 150 -8.19 3.18 39.80
CA LEU A 150 -7.69 4.39 39.13
C LEU A 150 -7.36 4.13 37.65
N ASP A 151 -7.31 2.87 37.20
CA ASP A 151 -6.83 2.49 35.89
C ASP A 151 -7.65 3.14 34.77
N MET A 152 -8.96 3.23 34.95
CA MET A 152 -9.85 3.84 33.97
C MET A 152 -9.54 5.31 33.68
N PHE A 153 -8.97 6.07 34.65
CA PHE A 153 -8.69 7.49 34.51
C PHE A 153 -7.20 7.79 34.31
N LEU A 154 -6.34 7.21 35.14
CA LEU A 154 -4.92 7.56 35.15
C LEU A 154 -4.17 6.98 33.94
N ARG A 155 -4.47 5.75 33.53
CA ARG A 155 -3.79 5.15 32.40
C ARG A 155 -4.00 5.95 31.12
N PRO A 156 -5.22 6.25 30.65
CA PRO A 156 -5.42 7.06 29.44
C PRO A 156 -4.87 8.49 29.60
N LEU A 157 -5.05 9.11 30.75
CA LEU A 157 -4.55 10.46 31.00
C LEU A 157 -3.02 10.53 30.86
N ILE A 158 -2.30 9.66 31.58
CA ILE A 158 -0.84 9.61 31.54
C ILE A 158 -0.36 9.26 30.14
N THR A 159 -0.99 8.27 29.50
CA THR A 159 -0.61 7.85 28.15
C THR A 159 -0.75 9.00 27.16
N VAL A 160 -1.90 9.69 27.13
CA VAL A 160 -2.12 10.81 26.20
C VAL A 160 -1.16 11.95 26.48
N CYS A 161 -1.03 12.37 27.75
CA CYS A 161 -0.14 13.47 28.09
C CYS A 161 1.33 13.16 27.74
N VAL A 162 1.86 12.04 28.25
CA VAL A 162 3.27 11.67 28.00
C VAL A 162 3.54 11.46 26.52
N MET A 163 2.66 10.71 25.84
CA MET A 163 2.88 10.39 24.42
C MET A 163 2.66 11.58 23.49
N THR A 164 1.90 12.60 23.89
CA THR A 164 1.85 13.86 23.14
C THR A 164 3.21 14.55 23.12
N PHE A 165 3.81 14.78 24.31
CA PHE A 165 5.11 15.46 24.37
C PHE A 165 6.24 14.63 23.77
N VAL A 166 6.35 13.37 24.16
CA VAL A 166 7.36 12.46 23.62
C VAL A 166 7.15 12.23 22.12
N GLY A 167 5.90 12.14 21.68
CA GLY A 167 5.53 12.02 20.28
C GLY A 167 6.02 13.19 19.44
N LEU A 168 5.72 14.41 19.87
CA LEU A 168 6.11 15.63 19.16
C LEU A 168 7.63 15.85 19.15
N MET A 169 8.30 15.57 20.27
CA MET A 169 9.72 15.90 20.43
C MET A 169 10.69 14.81 19.96
N VAL A 170 10.27 13.55 20.01
CA VAL A 170 11.15 12.41 19.71
C VAL A 170 10.67 11.67 18.47
N PHE A 171 9.44 11.19 18.49
CA PHE A 171 9.00 10.25 17.44
C PHE A 171 8.57 10.92 16.14
N GLN A 172 8.05 12.14 16.15
CA GLN A 172 7.81 12.89 14.91
C GLN A 172 9.11 13.22 14.16
N PRO A 173 10.18 13.73 14.79
CA PRO A 173 11.47 13.90 14.13
C PRO A 173 12.04 12.60 13.59
N ILE A 174 11.95 11.49 14.34
CA ILE A 174 12.41 10.17 13.87
C ILE A 174 11.59 9.70 12.67
N GLY A 175 10.28 9.76 12.74
CA GLY A 175 9.40 9.40 11.62
C GLY A 175 9.61 10.30 10.41
N GLY A 176 9.85 11.61 10.61
CA GLY A 176 10.21 12.55 9.57
C GLY A 176 11.51 12.17 8.88
N PHE A 177 12.56 11.85 9.65
CA PHE A 177 13.85 11.41 9.09
C PHE A 177 13.71 10.11 8.27
N ILE A 178 12.94 9.13 8.78
CA ILE A 178 12.65 7.88 8.05
C ILE A 178 11.93 8.20 6.74
N SER A 179 10.90 9.04 6.80
CA SER A 179 10.11 9.46 5.63
C SER A 179 10.98 10.16 4.57
N GLU A 180 11.77 11.14 4.99
CA GLU A 180 12.69 11.87 4.12
C GLU A 180 13.72 10.94 3.48
N THR A 181 14.25 9.96 4.23
CA THR A 181 15.19 8.95 3.73
C THR A 181 14.54 8.04 2.68
N ILE A 182 13.32 7.55 2.93
CA ILE A 182 12.56 6.76 1.96
C ILE A 182 12.29 7.58 0.70
N GLY A 183 11.85 8.83 0.85
CA GLY A 183 11.59 9.73 -0.27
C GLY A 183 12.85 10.00 -1.11
N ALA A 184 13.97 10.25 -0.46
CA ALA A 184 15.26 10.45 -1.13
C ALA A 184 15.69 9.19 -1.89
N PHE A 185 15.53 7.99 -1.30
CA PHE A 185 15.88 6.72 -1.94
C PHE A 185 15.00 6.44 -3.17
N VAL A 186 13.68 6.61 -3.05
CA VAL A 186 12.75 6.44 -4.19
C VAL A 186 13.09 7.44 -5.29
N SER A 187 13.31 8.71 -4.92
CA SER A 187 13.71 9.75 -5.87
C SER A 187 15.03 9.42 -6.56
N PHE A 188 16.04 8.95 -5.81
CA PHE A 188 17.30 8.51 -6.39
C PHE A 188 17.09 7.41 -7.44
N ILE A 189 16.32 6.39 -7.14
CA ILE A 189 16.02 5.30 -8.08
C ILE A 189 15.33 5.86 -9.33
N ILE A 190 14.27 6.65 -9.16
CA ILE A 190 13.48 7.18 -10.29
C ILE A 190 14.27 8.13 -11.17
N TYR A 191 15.12 8.98 -10.60
CA TYR A 191 15.82 10.02 -11.37
C TYR A 191 17.23 9.64 -11.81
N LYS A 192 17.91 8.76 -11.07
CA LYS A 192 19.32 8.40 -11.38
C LYS A 192 19.45 7.02 -12.03
N VAL A 193 18.64 6.04 -11.63
CA VAL A 193 18.75 4.65 -12.09
C VAL A 193 17.36 4.02 -12.36
N PRO A 194 16.54 4.66 -13.21
CA PRO A 194 15.12 4.27 -13.36
C PRO A 194 14.93 2.80 -13.80
N VAL A 195 15.91 2.24 -14.51
CA VAL A 195 15.86 0.82 -14.92
C VAL A 195 15.82 -0.11 -13.70
N LEU A 196 16.53 0.25 -12.61
CA LEU A 196 16.52 -0.54 -11.37
C LEU A 196 15.17 -0.50 -10.64
N ALA A 197 14.32 0.49 -10.91
CA ALA A 197 12.97 0.53 -10.35
C ALA A 197 12.14 -0.70 -10.77
N GLY A 198 12.45 -1.30 -11.92
CA GLY A 198 11.84 -2.54 -12.35
C GLY A 198 12.07 -3.72 -11.41
N LEU A 199 13.17 -3.74 -10.65
CA LEU A 199 13.40 -4.76 -9.63
C LEU A 199 12.33 -4.72 -8.54
N ALA A 200 11.88 -3.53 -8.13
CA ALA A 200 10.79 -3.39 -7.17
C ALA A 200 9.49 -4.01 -7.69
N SER A 201 9.19 -3.82 -8.99
CA SER A 201 8.05 -4.45 -9.64
C SER A 201 8.23 -5.98 -9.77
N ALA A 202 9.42 -6.45 -10.13
CA ALA A 202 9.71 -7.89 -10.27
C ALA A 202 9.55 -8.64 -8.93
N ILE A 203 9.91 -8.00 -7.81
CA ILE A 203 9.80 -8.58 -6.46
C ILE A 203 8.39 -8.41 -5.89
N TYR A 204 7.54 -7.57 -6.47
CA TYR A 204 6.24 -7.22 -5.90
C TYR A 204 5.29 -8.42 -5.81
N LEU A 205 5.19 -9.29 -6.83
CA LEU A 205 4.34 -10.49 -6.76
C LEU A 205 4.75 -11.48 -5.64
N PRO A 206 6.04 -11.78 -5.43
CA PRO A 206 6.48 -12.48 -4.21
C PRO A 206 6.04 -11.81 -2.91
N LEU A 207 6.03 -10.48 -2.84
CA LEU A 207 5.52 -9.75 -1.67
C LEU A 207 3.99 -9.88 -1.54
N VAL A 208 3.26 -9.86 -2.66
CA VAL A 208 1.80 -10.10 -2.67
C VAL A 208 1.49 -11.50 -2.14
N MET A 209 2.21 -12.52 -2.60
CA MET A 209 2.04 -13.90 -2.16
C MET A 209 2.17 -14.06 -0.63
N THR A 210 3.03 -13.26 0.01
CA THR A 210 3.25 -13.28 1.47
C THR A 210 2.36 -12.30 2.23
N GLY A 211 1.57 -11.47 1.55
CA GLY A 211 0.77 -10.40 2.15
C GLY A 211 1.58 -9.17 2.60
N MET A 212 2.90 -9.16 2.35
CA MET A 212 3.80 -8.08 2.79
C MET A 212 3.66 -6.80 1.97
N HIS A 213 3.11 -6.89 0.75
CA HIS A 213 2.90 -5.74 -0.15
C HIS A 213 2.01 -4.64 0.46
N HIS A 214 1.09 -4.97 1.36
CA HIS A 214 0.28 -3.99 2.07
C HIS A 214 1.11 -3.02 2.93
N GLY A 215 2.31 -3.42 3.34
CA GLY A 215 3.25 -2.51 4.01
C GLY A 215 3.69 -1.34 3.13
N LEU A 216 3.66 -1.48 1.81
CA LEU A 216 3.99 -0.40 0.87
C LEU A 216 2.92 0.69 0.79
N ILE A 217 1.70 0.41 1.27
CA ILE A 217 0.64 1.44 1.36
C ILE A 217 1.10 2.58 2.27
N ALA A 218 1.72 2.25 3.41
CA ALA A 218 2.29 3.26 4.31
C ALA A 218 3.35 4.12 3.60
N VAL A 219 4.23 3.48 2.82
CA VAL A 219 5.28 4.16 2.05
C VAL A 219 4.67 5.05 0.97
N ASN A 220 3.72 4.55 0.18
CA ASN A 220 3.04 5.32 -0.85
C ASN A 220 2.31 6.53 -0.24
N THR A 221 1.60 6.32 0.88
CA THR A 221 0.88 7.39 1.58
C THR A 221 1.83 8.48 2.05
N GLN A 222 2.97 8.08 2.59
CA GLN A 222 3.96 9.03 3.06
C GLN A 222 4.59 9.82 1.90
N LEU A 223 4.94 9.15 0.79
CA LEU A 223 5.45 9.81 -0.41
C LEU A 223 4.46 10.85 -0.97
N ILE A 224 3.16 10.54 -0.93
CA ILE A 224 2.12 11.47 -1.34
C ILE A 224 2.01 12.65 -0.38
N ALA A 225 2.10 12.42 0.92
CA ALA A 225 2.07 13.48 1.93
C ALA A 225 3.25 14.45 1.77
N ASP A 226 4.45 13.93 1.48
CA ASP A 226 5.68 14.72 1.37
C ASP A 226 5.84 15.41 0.01
N PHE A 227 5.44 14.76 -1.08
CA PHE A 227 5.72 15.19 -2.46
C PHE A 227 4.48 15.41 -3.32
N GLY A 228 3.28 15.19 -2.78
CA GLY A 228 2.01 15.28 -3.50
C GLY A 228 1.72 14.10 -4.43
N VAL A 229 2.70 13.23 -4.69
CA VAL A 229 2.58 12.07 -5.59
C VAL A 229 3.50 10.93 -5.16
N THR A 230 3.20 9.72 -5.59
CA THR A 230 4.11 8.57 -5.48
C THR A 230 4.48 8.01 -6.84
N TYR A 231 5.76 7.81 -7.08
CA TYR A 231 6.29 7.08 -8.25
C TYR A 231 6.31 5.56 -8.01
N LEU A 232 6.33 5.15 -6.75
CA LEU A 232 6.47 3.74 -6.37
C LEU A 232 5.23 2.93 -6.79
N LEU A 233 4.03 3.48 -6.60
CA LEU A 233 2.78 2.77 -6.92
C LEU A 233 2.67 2.38 -8.40
N PRO A 234 2.80 3.29 -9.40
CA PRO A 234 2.74 2.89 -10.80
C PRO A 234 3.81 1.89 -11.20
N VAL A 235 5.01 1.98 -10.61
CA VAL A 235 6.09 1.00 -10.84
C VAL A 235 5.70 -0.38 -10.34
N THR A 236 5.26 -0.50 -9.09
CA THR A 236 4.94 -1.80 -8.48
C THR A 236 3.68 -2.43 -9.07
N CYS A 237 2.70 -1.63 -9.49
CA CYS A 237 1.48 -2.12 -10.16
C CYS A 237 1.74 -2.83 -11.48
N MET A 238 2.88 -2.59 -12.13
CA MET A 238 3.25 -3.31 -13.36
C MET A 238 3.48 -4.81 -13.13
N ALA A 239 3.71 -5.24 -11.90
CA ALA A 239 3.78 -6.66 -11.54
C ALA A 239 2.46 -7.39 -11.86
N GLY A 240 1.31 -6.80 -11.50
CA GLY A 240 -0.01 -7.31 -11.84
C GLY A 240 -0.25 -7.31 -13.37
N ALA A 241 0.25 -6.30 -14.08
CA ALA A 241 0.18 -6.26 -15.53
C ALA A 241 1.00 -7.41 -16.18
N GLY A 242 2.24 -7.63 -15.72
CA GLY A 242 3.04 -8.77 -16.18
C GLY A 242 2.32 -10.12 -15.98
N GLN A 243 1.59 -10.23 -14.87
CA GLN A 243 0.78 -11.41 -14.54
C GLN A 243 -0.39 -11.62 -15.51
N VAL A 244 -1.12 -10.56 -15.85
CA VAL A 244 -2.20 -10.60 -16.84
C VAL A 244 -1.65 -11.10 -18.18
N GLY A 245 -0.49 -10.59 -18.62
CA GLY A 245 0.16 -11.01 -19.86
C GLY A 245 0.53 -12.49 -19.85
N ALA A 246 1.18 -12.98 -18.81
CA ALA A 246 1.56 -14.38 -18.65
C ALA A 246 0.33 -15.30 -18.60
N ALA A 247 -0.69 -14.94 -17.82
CA ALA A 247 -1.94 -15.70 -17.74
C ALA A 247 -2.69 -15.73 -19.06
N PHE A 248 -2.66 -14.65 -19.85
CA PHE A 248 -3.27 -14.63 -21.18
C PHE A 248 -2.61 -15.60 -22.14
N TYR A 249 -1.26 -15.73 -22.11
CA TYR A 249 -0.57 -16.77 -22.88
C TYR A 249 -1.02 -18.17 -22.47
N VAL A 250 -1.09 -18.47 -21.17
CA VAL A 250 -1.58 -19.76 -20.66
C VAL A 250 -3.00 -20.03 -21.16
N TYR A 251 -3.90 -19.03 -21.07
CA TYR A 251 -5.29 -19.13 -21.55
C TYR A 251 -5.37 -19.59 -23.03
N LEU A 252 -4.51 -19.05 -23.88
CA LEU A 252 -4.50 -19.39 -25.31
C LEU A 252 -3.94 -20.78 -25.60
N LYS A 253 -3.08 -21.31 -24.73
CA LYS A 253 -2.32 -22.55 -25.00
C LYS A 253 -2.78 -23.76 -24.21
N THR A 254 -3.39 -23.57 -23.04
CA THR A 254 -3.87 -24.70 -22.23
C THR A 254 -4.98 -25.48 -22.91
N LYS A 255 -4.90 -26.80 -22.81
CA LYS A 255 -5.96 -27.75 -23.21
C LYS A 255 -6.89 -28.07 -22.04
N ASN A 256 -6.43 -27.87 -20.80
CA ASN A 256 -7.23 -28.13 -19.60
C ASN A 256 -8.40 -27.14 -19.52
N GLN A 257 -9.62 -27.64 -19.61
CA GLN A 257 -10.85 -26.83 -19.68
C GLN A 257 -11.14 -26.11 -18.35
N ARG A 258 -10.79 -26.75 -17.23
CA ARG A 258 -10.97 -26.15 -15.88
C ARG A 258 -10.06 -24.95 -15.71
N LEU A 259 -8.77 -25.10 -16.03
CA LEU A 259 -7.80 -24.01 -15.98
C LEU A 259 -8.21 -22.86 -16.92
N LYS A 260 -8.63 -23.20 -18.14
CA LYS A 260 -9.08 -22.21 -19.12
C LYS A 260 -10.26 -21.40 -18.64
N LYS A 261 -11.26 -22.03 -17.99
CA LYS A 261 -12.42 -21.37 -17.39
C LYS A 261 -12.00 -20.46 -16.23
N THR A 262 -11.10 -20.94 -15.36
CA THR A 262 -10.56 -20.15 -14.24
C THR A 262 -9.89 -18.88 -14.76
N ILE A 263 -9.00 -18.98 -15.73
CA ILE A 263 -8.28 -17.83 -16.28
C ILE A 263 -9.26 -16.87 -16.98
N LYS A 264 -10.21 -17.38 -17.77
CA LYS A 264 -11.23 -16.55 -18.44
C LYS A 264 -11.97 -15.62 -17.48
N ASN A 265 -12.35 -16.16 -16.32
CA ASN A 265 -13.07 -15.39 -15.31
C ASN A 265 -12.17 -14.42 -14.53
N ALA A 266 -10.91 -14.78 -14.33
CA ALA A 266 -9.95 -13.99 -13.55
C ALA A 266 -9.24 -12.89 -14.35
N LEU A 267 -9.12 -13.02 -15.69
CA LEU A 267 -8.43 -12.04 -16.54
C LEU A 267 -9.03 -10.62 -16.44
N PRO A 268 -10.35 -10.41 -16.59
CA PRO A 268 -10.93 -9.07 -16.45
C PRO A 268 -10.66 -8.47 -15.06
N VAL A 269 -10.72 -9.29 -14.03
CA VAL A 269 -10.48 -8.88 -12.63
C VAL A 269 -9.01 -8.46 -12.45
N GLY A 270 -8.08 -9.21 -13.04
CA GLY A 270 -6.66 -8.87 -13.07
C GLY A 270 -6.36 -7.57 -13.83
N MET A 271 -7.05 -7.32 -14.94
CA MET A 271 -6.94 -6.05 -15.67
C MET A 271 -7.42 -4.85 -14.86
N LEU A 272 -8.40 -5.06 -13.98
CA LEU A 272 -8.87 -4.05 -13.03
C LEU A 272 -7.96 -3.88 -11.80
N GLY A 273 -6.88 -4.67 -11.73
CA GLY A 273 -5.85 -4.52 -10.70
C GLY A 273 -5.93 -5.50 -9.53
N ILE A 274 -6.87 -6.45 -9.56
CA ILE A 274 -7.01 -7.50 -8.54
C ILE A 274 -6.37 -8.79 -9.09
N GLY A 275 -5.08 -8.98 -8.78
CA GLY A 275 -4.26 -10.06 -9.34
C GLY A 275 -4.39 -11.42 -8.67
N GLU A 276 -4.92 -11.49 -7.44
CA GLU A 276 -4.96 -12.70 -6.62
C GLU A 276 -5.66 -13.90 -7.30
N PRO A 277 -6.79 -13.73 -8.00
CA PRO A 277 -7.42 -14.86 -8.70
C PRO A 277 -6.54 -15.47 -9.79
N LEU A 278 -5.78 -14.65 -10.52
CA LEU A 278 -4.80 -15.12 -11.51
C LEU A 278 -3.58 -15.73 -10.83
N MET A 279 -3.17 -15.19 -9.71
CA MET A 279 -2.00 -15.64 -8.98
C MET A 279 -2.21 -17.06 -8.44
N TRP A 280 -3.28 -17.29 -7.70
CA TRP A 280 -3.59 -18.57 -7.08
C TRP A 280 -4.22 -19.58 -8.05
N GLY A 281 -4.99 -19.10 -9.02
CA GLY A 281 -5.69 -19.94 -9.99
C GLY A 281 -4.87 -20.33 -11.23
N CYS A 282 -3.74 -19.65 -11.48
CA CYS A 282 -2.97 -19.89 -12.71
C CYS A 282 -1.44 -19.80 -12.49
N THR A 283 -0.91 -18.63 -12.13
CA THR A 283 0.52 -18.38 -12.30
C THR A 283 1.40 -19.11 -11.26
N ILE A 284 1.00 -19.15 -9.99
CA ILE A 284 1.73 -19.90 -8.94
C ILE A 284 1.66 -21.41 -9.17
N PRO A 285 0.48 -22.04 -9.39
CA PRO A 285 0.43 -23.48 -9.59
C PRO A 285 1.28 -23.97 -10.76
N LEU A 286 1.42 -23.16 -11.81
CA LEU A 286 2.21 -23.50 -12.97
C LEU A 286 3.70 -23.12 -12.87
N GLY A 287 4.09 -22.35 -11.87
CA GLY A 287 5.46 -21.93 -11.55
C GLY A 287 6.10 -21.01 -12.59
N LYS A 288 6.43 -21.52 -13.79
CA LYS A 288 7.07 -20.73 -14.87
C LYS A 288 6.28 -19.48 -15.26
N PRO A 289 4.93 -19.51 -15.42
CA PRO A 289 4.13 -18.31 -15.63
C PRO A 289 4.25 -17.27 -14.51
N PHE A 290 4.46 -17.68 -13.25
CA PHE A 290 4.71 -16.75 -12.16
C PHE A 290 6.04 -16.01 -12.33
N ILE A 291 7.11 -16.70 -12.71
CA ILE A 291 8.42 -16.08 -13.00
C ILE A 291 8.29 -15.14 -14.20
N ALA A 292 7.58 -15.55 -15.25
CA ALA A 292 7.31 -14.70 -16.41
C ALA A 292 6.54 -13.43 -16.04
N SER A 293 5.60 -13.52 -15.09
CA SER A 293 4.87 -12.39 -14.54
C SER A 293 5.79 -11.39 -13.84
N CYS A 294 6.71 -11.89 -13.01
CA CYS A 294 7.70 -11.07 -12.32
C CYS A 294 8.62 -10.32 -13.31
N ILE A 295 9.11 -11.01 -14.33
CA ILE A 295 9.98 -10.40 -15.36
C ILE A 295 9.17 -9.37 -16.18
N GLY A 296 7.96 -9.71 -16.61
CA GLY A 296 7.08 -8.80 -17.36
C GLY A 296 6.75 -7.54 -16.54
N GLY A 297 6.45 -7.72 -15.27
CA GLY A 297 6.27 -6.62 -14.33
C GLY A 297 7.51 -5.74 -14.19
N GLY A 298 8.68 -6.38 -14.06
CA GLY A 298 9.97 -5.68 -14.00
C GLY A 298 10.22 -4.77 -15.19
N ILE A 299 9.97 -5.26 -16.41
CA ILE A 299 10.10 -4.48 -17.64
C ILE A 299 9.14 -3.29 -17.64
N GLY A 300 7.85 -3.52 -17.35
CA GLY A 300 6.88 -2.44 -17.26
C GLY A 300 7.20 -1.42 -16.17
N GLY A 301 7.66 -1.88 -15.00
CA GLY A 301 8.07 -1.01 -13.89
C GLY A 301 9.26 -0.12 -14.25
N SER A 302 10.26 -0.65 -14.97
CA SER A 302 11.36 0.15 -15.52
C SER A 302 10.86 1.23 -16.47
N ILE A 303 9.92 0.89 -17.36
CA ILE A 303 9.32 1.86 -18.29
C ILE A 303 8.57 2.95 -17.54
N MET A 304 7.77 2.60 -16.52
CA MET A 304 7.07 3.58 -15.68
C MET A 304 8.02 4.57 -15.02
N ALA A 305 9.13 4.07 -14.48
CA ALA A 305 10.15 4.90 -13.85
C ALA A 305 10.86 5.81 -14.86
N VAL A 306 11.26 5.29 -16.02
CA VAL A 306 11.87 6.08 -17.11
C VAL A 306 10.93 7.19 -17.57
N MET A 307 9.64 6.87 -17.71
CA MET A 307 8.61 7.84 -18.13
C MET A 307 8.17 8.75 -16.99
N LYS A 308 8.67 8.54 -15.77
CA LYS A 308 8.31 9.35 -14.58
C LYS A 308 6.80 9.46 -14.37
N VAL A 309 6.11 8.33 -14.49
CA VAL A 309 4.68 8.25 -14.21
C VAL A 309 4.48 8.16 -12.70
N ALA A 310 3.70 9.06 -12.13
CA ALA A 310 3.39 9.07 -10.71
C ALA A 310 1.88 8.98 -10.47
N ALA A 311 1.47 8.55 -9.28
CA ALA A 311 0.08 8.45 -8.86
C ALA A 311 -0.22 9.41 -7.72
N LYS A 312 -1.48 9.84 -7.60
CA LYS A 312 -1.98 10.74 -6.55
C LYS A 312 -2.69 10.01 -5.41
N VAL A 313 -2.75 8.69 -5.46
CA VAL A 313 -3.35 7.83 -4.42
C VAL A 313 -2.37 6.75 -4.00
N PRO A 314 -2.44 6.25 -2.76
CA PRO A 314 -1.50 5.26 -2.24
C PRO A 314 -1.84 3.82 -2.61
N GLU A 315 -3.07 3.57 -3.07
CA GLU A 315 -3.60 2.25 -3.36
C GLU A 315 -4.62 2.31 -4.48
N LEU A 316 -4.29 1.78 -5.61
CA LEU A 316 -5.14 1.44 -6.76
C LEU A 316 -4.24 0.73 -7.77
N SER A 317 -4.79 -0.12 -8.64
CA SER A 317 -3.99 -0.87 -9.59
C SER A 317 -4.72 -1.06 -10.94
N GLY A 318 -4.02 -1.64 -11.91
CA GLY A 318 -4.59 -1.96 -13.20
C GLY A 318 -5.03 -0.74 -14.03
N ILE A 319 -6.03 -0.95 -14.87
CA ILE A 319 -6.57 0.09 -15.76
C ILE A 319 -7.10 1.31 -14.98
N PRO A 320 -7.81 1.17 -13.84
CA PRO A 320 -8.32 2.31 -13.08
C PRO A 320 -7.23 3.27 -12.62
N LEU A 321 -6.03 2.80 -12.31
CA LEU A 321 -4.91 3.65 -11.88
C LEU A 321 -4.51 4.67 -12.95
N ALA A 322 -4.70 4.36 -14.24
CA ALA A 322 -4.37 5.27 -15.34
C ALA A 322 -4.97 6.67 -15.13
N PHE A 323 -6.22 6.73 -14.69
CA PHE A 323 -7.00 7.99 -14.60
C PHE A 323 -6.51 8.94 -13.50
N ILE A 324 -5.72 8.43 -12.55
CA ILE A 324 -5.18 9.21 -11.43
C ILE A 324 -3.66 9.32 -11.45
N THR A 325 -3.07 8.98 -12.60
CA THR A 325 -1.64 9.20 -12.80
C THR A 325 -1.37 10.59 -13.40
N THR A 326 -0.19 11.12 -13.12
CA THR A 326 0.27 12.40 -13.63
C THR A 326 0.47 12.41 -15.14
N ARG A 327 0.57 11.24 -15.77
CA ARG A 327 0.85 11.07 -17.20
C ARG A 327 0.01 9.93 -17.79
N PHE A 328 -1.32 10.16 -17.85
CA PHE A 328 -2.31 9.20 -18.30
C PHE A 328 -1.92 8.39 -19.56
N PRO A 329 -1.52 9.00 -20.70
CA PRO A 329 -1.19 8.20 -21.89
C PRO A 329 0.04 7.32 -21.70
N LEU A 330 1.05 7.81 -20.96
CA LEU A 330 2.30 7.08 -20.73
C LEU A 330 2.11 5.90 -19.78
N TYR A 331 1.10 5.96 -18.90
CA TYR A 331 0.75 4.81 -18.07
C TYR A 331 0.36 3.60 -18.93
N PHE A 332 -0.44 3.81 -19.96
CA PHE A 332 -0.82 2.70 -20.87
C PHE A 332 0.36 2.14 -21.64
N VAL A 333 1.36 2.95 -21.99
CA VAL A 333 2.58 2.43 -22.63
C VAL A 333 3.27 1.41 -21.74
N GLY A 334 3.48 1.72 -20.45
CA GLY A 334 4.09 0.77 -19.51
C GLY A 334 3.18 -0.43 -19.22
N LEU A 335 1.86 -0.20 -19.09
CA LEU A 335 0.88 -1.25 -18.86
C LEU A 335 0.88 -2.29 -19.99
N PHE A 336 0.76 -1.84 -21.23
CA PHE A 336 0.78 -2.74 -22.41
C PHE A 336 2.15 -3.37 -22.64
N ALA A 337 3.23 -2.64 -22.38
CA ALA A 337 4.57 -3.21 -22.44
C ALA A 337 4.74 -4.34 -21.40
N SER A 338 4.18 -4.18 -20.21
CA SER A 338 4.19 -5.22 -19.17
C SER A 338 3.35 -6.43 -19.55
N TYR A 339 2.15 -6.22 -20.14
CA TYR A 339 1.32 -7.30 -20.68
C TYR A 339 2.08 -8.08 -21.78
N ALA A 340 2.66 -7.36 -22.73
CA ALA A 340 3.40 -7.97 -23.84
C ALA A 340 4.64 -8.73 -23.34
N ALA A 341 5.40 -8.14 -22.42
CA ALA A 341 6.59 -8.76 -21.86
C ALA A 341 6.24 -10.04 -21.06
N GLY A 342 5.22 -9.99 -20.19
CA GLY A 342 4.75 -11.17 -19.47
C GLY A 342 4.29 -12.29 -20.40
N PHE A 343 3.56 -11.94 -21.46
CA PHE A 343 3.13 -12.88 -22.50
C PHE A 343 4.33 -13.51 -23.24
N ILE A 344 5.25 -12.68 -23.73
CA ILE A 344 6.41 -13.13 -24.51
C ILE A 344 7.33 -14.01 -23.66
N VAL A 345 7.65 -13.58 -22.44
CA VAL A 345 8.51 -14.35 -21.54
C VAL A 345 7.84 -15.68 -21.18
N CYS A 346 6.53 -15.68 -20.90
CA CYS A 346 5.79 -16.92 -20.64
C CYS A 346 5.81 -17.86 -21.86
N ARG A 347 5.72 -17.32 -23.09
CA ARG A 347 5.85 -18.08 -24.34
C ARG A 347 7.24 -18.71 -24.48
N LEU A 348 8.29 -17.96 -24.15
CA LEU A 348 9.67 -18.47 -24.26
C LEU A 348 9.99 -19.53 -23.20
N MET A 349 9.49 -19.36 -21.98
CA MET A 349 9.71 -20.32 -20.90
C MET A 349 8.83 -21.56 -21.01
N GLY A 350 7.68 -21.45 -21.68
CA GLY A 350 6.63 -22.46 -21.70
C GLY A 350 6.03 -22.74 -20.33
N PHE A 351 5.11 -23.69 -20.27
CA PHE A 351 4.56 -24.24 -19.02
C PHE A 351 4.16 -25.69 -19.22
N THR A 352 4.05 -26.44 -18.14
CA THR A 352 3.50 -27.81 -18.17
C THR A 352 2.00 -27.70 -18.00
N ASP A 353 1.25 -28.17 -18.99
CA ASP A 353 -0.22 -28.14 -18.95
C ASP A 353 -0.70 -29.23 -17.97
N PRO A 354 -1.48 -28.91 -16.95
CA PRO A 354 -2.00 -29.92 -16.04
C PRO A 354 -3.02 -30.81 -16.76
N GLU A 355 -3.01 -32.09 -16.42
CA GLU A 355 -4.04 -33.04 -16.87
C GLU A 355 -5.41 -32.66 -16.32
N ASP A 356 -6.51 -32.99 -17.05
CA ASP A 356 -7.88 -32.66 -16.65
C ASP A 356 -8.32 -33.42 -15.40
#